data_f980b98bcc9789859455d83e375d0569
#
_entry.id   f980b98bcc9789859455d83e375d0569
#
_cell.length_a   1.000
_cell.length_b   1.000
_cell.length_c   1.000
_cell.angle_alpha   90.00
_cell.angle_beta   90.00
_cell.angle_gamma   90.00
#
_symmetry.space_group_name_H-M   'P 1'
#
loop_
_entity.id
_entity.type
_entity.pdbx_description
1 polymer ?
#
loop_
_entity_poly.entity_id
_entity_poly.type
_entity_poly.pdbx_seq_one_letter_code
_entity_poly.pdbx_strand_id
1 'polypeptide(L)'
;MFKPTLDQLVWHLTQTKNKAFYAALLASCERIPNPGCGKVGIGIRSRRLILTYDPDLIGELPIRTGAIVLEHEALHVVLDHVPRYLEFLAELTDADDREKAKILASVAMDLAVNCLLRHDPEYAGAEFNGIEPEKLAAEYRELGIELDVPPDRSFEYYLKSLMEHDEVADLEFLKNLTEKLINSHGGWAILEDIGDISEVTPTELKSIAKQVRAKNKQMLRVLRDQMRRTQGLIPGDVAEWLDHYLVPDQTPWWHLLDTKIKGSKPAKLQAKLEEINPGMICISEQNPLITPIWGQDLDRSYRVLVWIDTSGSVSKDELGRLMSMLEALMRVDQDMEVRLIQGDTGARFDKVFNGNQRLPREAYGRGGTDFDAYFRYMKKYVDDTSRRPDLIVVATDGGCPPVSLHLRFNEIPLVWLLTVGPDSYESKAIRQSNYGEIIHMR
;
A
#
# COMPACT_ATOMS: atom_id res chain seq x y z
N MET A 1 18.55 24.36 -33.55
CA MET A 1 18.56 23.39 -32.44
C MET A 1 17.44 22.41 -32.73
N PHE A 2 17.68 21.11 -32.64
CA PHE A 2 16.62 20.11 -32.85
C PHE A 2 15.64 20.16 -31.67
N LYS A 3 14.35 20.35 -31.99
CA LYS A 3 13.28 20.35 -30.98
C LYS A 3 12.59 18.99 -31.01
N PRO A 4 12.70 18.17 -29.95
CA PRO A 4 12.04 16.87 -29.91
C PRO A 4 10.52 17.04 -29.86
N THR A 5 9.81 16.04 -30.36
CA THR A 5 8.36 15.91 -30.20
C THR A 5 8.06 14.87 -29.13
N LEU A 6 6.83 14.88 -28.59
CA LEU A 6 6.38 13.86 -27.64
C LEU A 6 6.59 12.44 -28.18
N ASP A 7 6.27 12.19 -29.46
CA ASP A 7 6.46 10.89 -30.09
C ASP A 7 7.92 10.46 -30.15
N GLN A 8 8.83 11.39 -30.34
CA GLN A 8 10.28 11.09 -30.32
C GLN A 8 10.77 10.76 -28.92
N LEU A 9 10.24 11.40 -27.89
CA LEU A 9 10.55 11.04 -26.49
C LEU A 9 9.99 9.65 -26.15
N VAL A 10 8.75 9.37 -26.51
CA VAL A 10 8.15 8.04 -26.34
C VAL A 10 8.93 6.97 -27.11
N TRP A 11 9.36 7.28 -28.35
CA TRP A 11 10.22 6.40 -29.14
C TRP A 11 11.56 6.14 -28.44
N HIS A 12 12.16 7.16 -27.85
CA HIS A 12 13.42 7.01 -27.10
C HIS A 12 13.25 6.04 -25.94
N LEU A 13 12.13 6.10 -25.20
CA LEU A 13 11.82 5.11 -24.14
C LEU A 13 11.74 3.68 -24.70
N THR A 14 11.22 3.48 -25.92
CA THR A 14 11.18 2.11 -26.50
C THR A 14 12.57 1.56 -26.79
N GLN A 15 13.55 2.41 -27.05
CA GLN A 15 14.93 2.03 -27.34
C GLN A 15 15.78 1.90 -26.08
N THR A 16 15.32 2.43 -24.96
CA THR A 16 16.03 2.38 -23.68
C THR A 16 15.72 1.06 -22.98
N LYS A 17 16.75 0.43 -22.45
CA LYS A 17 16.62 -0.88 -21.78
C LYS A 17 15.61 -0.81 -20.63
N ASN A 18 14.68 -1.75 -20.61
CA ASN A 18 13.61 -1.89 -19.60
C ASN A 18 12.57 -0.74 -19.56
N LYS A 19 12.54 0.16 -20.57
CA LYS A 19 11.61 1.30 -20.59
C LYS A 19 10.45 1.15 -21.58
N ALA A 20 10.46 0.11 -22.41
CA ALA A 20 9.41 -0.12 -23.41
C ALA A 20 8.00 -0.23 -22.81
N PHE A 21 7.88 -0.69 -21.58
CA PHE A 21 6.60 -0.74 -20.86
C PHE A 21 6.01 0.66 -20.64
N TYR A 22 6.81 1.60 -20.18
CA TYR A 22 6.36 3.00 -19.97
C TYR A 22 5.97 3.66 -21.27
N ALA A 23 6.74 3.42 -22.34
CA ALA A 23 6.40 3.91 -23.67
C ALA A 23 5.03 3.40 -24.15
N ALA A 24 4.77 2.10 -23.99
CA ALA A 24 3.49 1.48 -24.35
C ALA A 24 2.34 2.01 -23.47
N LEU A 25 2.58 2.25 -22.19
CA LEU A 25 1.61 2.83 -21.25
C LEU A 25 1.20 4.24 -21.70
N LEU A 26 2.18 5.12 -21.97
CA LEU A 26 1.94 6.48 -22.43
C LEU A 26 1.30 6.53 -23.82
N ALA A 27 1.61 5.55 -24.69
CA ALA A 27 0.93 5.41 -25.98
C ALA A 27 -0.54 5.00 -25.83
N SER A 28 -0.91 4.36 -24.74
CA SER A 28 -2.30 3.94 -24.44
C SER A 28 -3.14 5.03 -23.79
N CYS A 29 -2.52 6.09 -23.27
CA CYS A 29 -3.21 7.26 -22.74
C CYS A 29 -3.68 8.19 -23.89
N GLU A 30 -4.83 8.82 -23.70
CA GLU A 30 -5.22 9.94 -24.57
C GLU A 30 -4.25 11.09 -24.33
N ARG A 31 -3.69 11.68 -25.42
CA ARG A 31 -2.68 12.72 -25.36
C ARG A 31 -3.28 14.06 -25.76
N ILE A 32 -3.24 15.02 -24.87
CA ILE A 32 -3.85 16.32 -25.04
C ILE A 32 -2.77 17.41 -25.01
N PRO A 33 -2.45 18.05 -26.15
CA PRO A 33 -1.55 19.19 -26.13
C PRO A 33 -2.24 20.38 -25.45
N ASN A 34 -1.51 21.07 -24.59
CA ASN A 34 -1.93 22.30 -23.91
C ASN A 34 -0.83 23.36 -24.02
N PRO A 35 -0.74 24.06 -25.15
CA PRO A 35 0.32 25.03 -25.39
C PRO A 35 0.31 26.18 -24.38
N GLY A 36 1.49 26.53 -23.87
CA GLY A 36 1.67 27.62 -22.91
C GLY A 36 1.37 27.26 -21.46
N CYS A 37 1.01 26.01 -21.18
CA CYS A 37 0.83 25.58 -19.77
C CYS A 37 2.16 25.34 -19.04
N GLY A 38 3.28 25.20 -19.76
CA GLY A 38 4.61 24.99 -19.18
C GLY A 38 4.76 23.66 -18.44
N LYS A 39 3.92 22.66 -18.74
CA LYS A 39 3.79 21.44 -17.92
C LYS A 39 3.60 20.18 -18.76
N VAL A 40 3.96 19.04 -18.15
CA VAL A 40 3.58 17.70 -18.59
C VAL A 40 2.94 17.00 -17.37
N GLY A 41 1.85 16.26 -17.53
CA GLY A 41 1.24 15.60 -16.38
C GLY A 41 0.13 14.62 -16.77
N ILE A 42 -0.12 13.69 -15.88
CA ILE A 42 -1.26 12.75 -15.93
C ILE A 42 -2.47 13.40 -15.28
N GLY A 43 -3.63 13.29 -15.92
CA GLY A 43 -4.89 13.78 -15.41
C GLY A 43 -6.05 12.84 -15.69
N ILE A 44 -7.27 13.30 -15.39
CA ILE A 44 -8.51 12.58 -15.70
C ILE A 44 -9.38 13.42 -16.61
N ARG A 45 -9.89 12.77 -17.68
CA ARG A 45 -10.93 13.29 -18.55
C ARG A 45 -11.91 12.16 -18.90
N SER A 46 -13.20 12.39 -18.76
CA SER A 46 -14.23 11.36 -19.01
C SER A 46 -13.96 10.05 -18.25
N ARG A 47 -13.47 10.17 -17.01
CA ARG A 47 -13.08 9.06 -16.14
C ARG A 47 -12.03 8.12 -16.75
N ARG A 48 -11.17 8.69 -17.60
CA ARG A 48 -10.00 8.01 -18.18
C ARG A 48 -8.76 8.81 -17.85
N LEU A 49 -7.64 8.13 -17.74
CA LEU A 49 -6.35 8.78 -17.61
C LEU A 49 -5.95 9.41 -18.95
N ILE A 50 -5.48 10.64 -18.90
CA ILE A 50 -4.97 11.40 -20.02
C ILE A 50 -3.55 11.86 -19.71
N LEU A 51 -2.74 12.04 -20.75
CA LEU A 51 -1.45 12.74 -20.68
C LEU A 51 -1.62 14.13 -21.30
N THR A 52 -1.55 15.17 -20.49
CA THR A 52 -1.49 16.55 -21.00
C THR A 52 -0.05 17.01 -21.07
N TYR A 53 0.27 17.85 -22.04
CA TYR A 53 1.64 18.32 -22.21
C TYR A 53 1.69 19.65 -22.97
N ASP A 54 2.71 20.45 -22.62
CA ASP A 54 3.06 21.64 -23.40
C ASP A 54 4.04 21.26 -24.52
N PRO A 55 3.66 21.43 -25.81
CA PRO A 55 4.55 21.12 -26.93
C PRO A 55 5.83 21.96 -26.95
N ASP A 56 5.77 23.21 -26.47
CA ASP A 56 6.95 24.07 -26.43
C ASP A 56 7.94 23.61 -25.36
N LEU A 57 7.45 23.27 -24.14
CA LEU A 57 8.26 22.66 -23.07
C LEU A 57 8.92 21.39 -23.58
N ILE A 58 8.16 20.46 -24.17
CA ILE A 58 8.69 19.22 -24.74
C ILE A 58 9.80 19.51 -25.74
N GLY A 59 9.63 20.51 -26.60
CA GLY A 59 10.59 20.91 -27.62
C GLY A 59 11.89 21.54 -27.07
N GLU A 60 11.91 21.97 -25.83
CA GLU A 60 13.07 22.58 -25.17
C GLU A 60 13.89 21.56 -24.36
N LEU A 61 13.28 20.43 -23.95
CA LEU A 61 13.96 19.42 -23.16
C LEU A 61 14.98 18.61 -23.99
N PRO A 62 16.16 18.31 -23.44
CA PRO A 62 17.02 17.27 -24.00
C PRO A 62 16.25 15.93 -24.08
N ILE A 63 16.47 15.14 -25.11
CA ILE A 63 15.72 13.88 -25.35
C ILE A 63 15.74 12.98 -24.10
N ARG A 64 16.89 12.84 -23.47
CA ARG A 64 17.07 12.02 -22.27
C ARG A 64 16.25 12.57 -21.09
N THR A 65 16.35 13.85 -20.83
CA THR A 65 15.56 14.52 -19.76
C THR A 65 14.07 14.41 -20.03
N GLY A 66 13.63 14.67 -21.26
CA GLY A 66 12.21 14.53 -21.65
C GLY A 66 11.71 13.09 -21.50
N ALA A 67 12.55 12.09 -21.80
CA ALA A 67 12.19 10.68 -21.59
C ALA A 67 12.02 10.34 -20.08
N ILE A 68 12.87 10.87 -19.22
CA ILE A 68 12.75 10.70 -17.77
C ILE A 68 11.48 11.37 -17.24
N VAL A 69 11.14 12.57 -17.72
CA VAL A 69 9.87 13.24 -17.39
C VAL A 69 8.67 12.36 -17.77
N LEU A 70 8.68 11.77 -18.95
CA LEU A 70 7.61 10.87 -19.38
C LEU A 70 7.56 9.57 -18.57
N GLU A 71 8.69 9.04 -18.17
CA GLU A 71 8.73 7.88 -17.25
C GLU A 71 8.16 8.23 -15.88
N HIS A 72 8.48 9.41 -15.35
CA HIS A 72 7.89 9.93 -14.12
C HIS A 72 6.36 9.95 -14.20
N GLU A 73 5.80 10.50 -15.27
CA GLU A 73 4.35 10.52 -15.49
C GLU A 73 3.75 9.11 -15.62
N ALA A 74 4.45 8.20 -16.30
CA ALA A 74 4.02 6.81 -16.40
C ALA A 74 3.98 6.11 -15.03
N LEU A 75 4.92 6.42 -14.14
CA LEU A 75 4.94 5.89 -12.78
C LEU A 75 3.74 6.38 -11.94
N HIS A 76 3.24 7.60 -12.14
CA HIS A 76 2.00 8.03 -11.49
C HIS A 76 0.81 7.14 -11.88
N VAL A 77 0.75 6.70 -13.14
CA VAL A 77 -0.28 5.74 -13.61
C VAL A 77 -0.09 4.36 -13.00
N VAL A 78 1.16 3.86 -13.03
CA VAL A 78 1.52 2.56 -12.46
C VAL A 78 1.16 2.50 -10.99
N LEU A 79 1.55 3.48 -10.20
CA LEU A 79 1.32 3.55 -8.76
C LEU A 79 -0.14 3.90 -8.38
N ASP A 80 -1.03 4.08 -9.37
CA ASP A 80 -2.45 4.40 -9.16
C ASP A 80 -2.67 5.68 -8.34
N HIS A 81 -1.78 6.66 -8.49
CA HIS A 81 -1.77 7.86 -7.65
C HIS A 81 -3.08 8.64 -7.71
N VAL A 82 -3.66 8.82 -8.92
CA VAL A 82 -4.88 9.61 -9.11
C VAL A 82 -6.07 9.02 -8.37
N PRO A 83 -6.45 7.74 -8.53
CA PRO A 83 -7.53 7.14 -7.75
C PRO A 83 -7.27 7.15 -6.25
N ARG A 84 -6.04 6.86 -5.81
CA ARG A 84 -5.67 6.86 -4.40
C ARG A 84 -5.79 8.25 -3.77
N TYR A 85 -5.41 9.28 -4.51
CA TYR A 85 -5.59 10.67 -4.09
C TYR A 85 -7.06 11.04 -3.91
N LEU A 86 -7.92 10.66 -4.87
CA LEU A 86 -9.37 10.91 -4.74
C LEU A 86 -9.98 10.18 -3.54
N GLU A 87 -9.52 8.97 -3.24
CA GLU A 87 -9.94 8.24 -2.04
C GLU A 87 -9.48 8.94 -0.76
N PHE A 88 -8.23 9.42 -0.73
CA PHE A 88 -7.70 10.18 0.40
C PHE A 88 -8.53 11.46 0.65
N LEU A 89 -8.82 12.24 -0.41
CA LEU A 89 -9.67 13.42 -0.28
C LEU A 89 -11.08 13.10 0.23
N ALA A 90 -11.61 11.92 -0.14
CA ALA A 90 -12.94 11.49 0.30
C ALA A 90 -12.98 11.09 1.79
N GLU A 91 -11.85 10.89 2.43
CA GLU A 91 -11.73 10.62 3.88
C GLU A 91 -11.64 11.92 4.70
N LEU A 92 -11.22 13.03 4.08
CA LEU A 92 -11.13 14.32 4.74
C LEU A 92 -12.53 14.94 4.86
N THR A 93 -12.91 15.32 6.08
CA THR A 93 -14.19 15.95 6.38
C THR A 93 -14.14 17.46 6.39
N ASP A 94 -12.98 18.03 6.71
CA ASP A 94 -12.73 19.46 6.76
C ASP A 94 -12.39 20.02 5.37
N ALA A 95 -12.91 21.22 5.05
CA ALA A 95 -12.68 21.87 3.76
C ALA A 95 -11.24 22.43 3.65
N ASP A 96 -10.71 22.94 4.75
CA ASP A 96 -9.36 23.50 4.80
C ASP A 96 -8.33 22.39 4.65
N ASP A 97 -8.57 21.22 5.27
CA ASP A 97 -7.72 20.03 5.10
C ASP A 97 -7.72 19.52 3.66
N ARG A 98 -8.89 19.59 2.98
CA ARG A 98 -8.98 19.22 1.56
C ARG A 98 -8.17 20.18 0.67
N GLU A 99 -8.25 21.48 0.94
CA GLU A 99 -7.48 22.48 0.17
C GLU A 99 -5.98 22.33 0.39
N LYS A 100 -5.55 22.11 1.65
CA LYS A 100 -4.16 21.75 1.98
C LYS A 100 -3.72 20.48 1.25
N ALA A 101 -4.53 19.42 1.29
CA ALA A 101 -4.22 18.16 0.63
C ALA A 101 -4.07 18.31 -0.89
N LYS A 102 -4.82 19.18 -1.55
CA LYS A 102 -4.66 19.43 -3.00
C LYS A 102 -3.26 19.92 -3.35
N ILE A 103 -2.72 20.83 -2.55
CA ILE A 103 -1.41 21.43 -2.78
C ILE A 103 -0.30 20.43 -2.43
N LEU A 104 -0.43 19.77 -1.29
CA LEU A 104 0.59 18.88 -0.77
C LEU A 104 0.64 17.53 -1.49
N ALA A 105 -0.48 17.10 -2.07
CA ALA A 105 -0.57 15.80 -2.72
C ALA A 105 0.37 15.67 -3.94
N SER A 106 0.51 16.72 -4.75
CA SER A 106 1.45 16.69 -5.88
C SER A 106 2.88 16.47 -5.38
N VAL A 107 3.30 17.23 -4.37
CA VAL A 107 4.63 17.07 -3.75
C VAL A 107 4.81 15.66 -3.20
N ALA A 108 3.82 15.15 -2.45
CA ALA A 108 3.88 13.81 -1.85
C ALA A 108 3.99 12.69 -2.89
N MET A 109 3.26 12.82 -4.00
CA MET A 109 3.29 11.85 -5.09
C MET A 109 4.59 11.89 -5.88
N ASP A 110 5.11 13.10 -6.12
CA ASP A 110 6.41 13.29 -6.78
C ASP A 110 7.55 12.75 -5.92
N LEU A 111 7.52 12.94 -4.60
CA LEU A 111 8.48 12.31 -3.69
C LEU A 111 8.48 10.79 -3.83
N ALA A 112 7.29 10.17 -3.88
CA ALA A 112 7.18 8.72 -4.03
C ALA A 112 7.73 8.21 -5.37
N VAL A 113 7.45 8.92 -6.47
CA VAL A 113 7.96 8.58 -7.81
C VAL A 113 9.46 8.82 -7.91
N ASN A 114 9.96 9.96 -7.43
CA ASN A 114 11.37 10.32 -7.54
C ASN A 114 12.26 9.39 -6.69
N CYS A 115 11.77 8.86 -5.59
CA CYS A 115 12.45 7.82 -4.84
C CYS A 115 12.69 6.54 -5.68
N LEU A 116 11.80 6.19 -6.59
CA LEU A 116 11.98 5.06 -7.51
C LEU A 116 12.96 5.42 -8.63
N LEU A 117 12.81 6.61 -9.21
CA LEU A 117 13.64 7.05 -10.33
C LEU A 117 15.11 7.25 -9.94
N ARG A 118 15.42 7.71 -8.73
CA ARG A 118 16.80 7.95 -8.28
C ARG A 118 17.70 6.70 -8.31
N HIS A 119 17.10 5.50 -8.26
CA HIS A 119 17.81 4.25 -8.36
C HIS A 119 18.09 3.84 -9.82
N ASP A 120 17.54 4.58 -10.79
CA ASP A 120 17.77 4.31 -12.20
C ASP A 120 19.07 4.96 -12.68
N PRO A 121 19.97 4.21 -13.37
CA PRO A 121 21.19 4.76 -13.92
C PRO A 121 20.96 5.92 -14.92
N GLU A 122 19.82 5.92 -15.61
CA GLU A 122 19.44 6.99 -16.54
C GLU A 122 19.14 8.30 -15.79
N TYR A 123 18.54 8.22 -14.60
CA TYR A 123 18.28 9.37 -13.73
C TYR A 123 19.56 10.05 -13.26
N ALA A 124 20.54 9.26 -12.80
CA ALA A 124 21.79 9.77 -12.23
C ALA A 124 22.64 10.61 -13.18
N GLY A 125 22.42 10.52 -14.48
CA GLY A 125 23.20 11.27 -15.49
C GLY A 125 22.38 12.30 -16.24
N ALA A 126 21.14 12.61 -15.86
CA ALA A 126 20.28 13.57 -16.53
C ALA A 126 20.17 14.87 -15.71
N GLU A 127 19.95 15.97 -16.41
CA GLU A 127 19.57 17.26 -15.79
C GLU A 127 18.09 17.21 -15.35
N PHE A 128 17.79 16.31 -14.42
CA PHE A 128 16.47 16.14 -13.85
C PHE A 128 16.50 16.59 -12.38
N ASN A 129 15.84 17.70 -12.07
CA ASN A 129 15.78 18.30 -10.74
C ASN A 129 14.47 17.94 -10.03
N GLY A 130 14.16 16.64 -9.91
CA GLY A 130 13.00 16.19 -9.15
C GLY A 130 13.13 16.48 -7.65
N ILE A 131 11.99 16.64 -6.98
CA ILE A 131 11.92 16.74 -5.52
C ILE A 131 12.36 15.40 -4.92
N GLU A 132 13.31 15.46 -3.99
CA GLU A 132 13.76 14.30 -3.21
C GLU A 132 13.51 14.55 -1.71
N PRO A 133 13.23 13.50 -0.92
CA PRO A 133 12.95 13.66 0.51
C PRO A 133 14.03 14.44 1.26
N GLU A 134 15.28 14.15 0.98
CA GLU A 134 16.43 14.78 1.65
C GLU A 134 16.56 16.28 1.30
N LYS A 135 16.26 16.64 0.04
CA LYS A 135 16.25 18.04 -0.41
C LYS A 135 15.10 18.80 0.22
N LEU A 136 13.91 18.20 0.24
CA LEU A 136 12.73 18.78 0.87
C LEU A 136 12.96 19.01 2.37
N ALA A 137 13.46 18.00 3.09
CA ALA A 137 13.78 18.11 4.50
C ALA A 137 14.84 19.20 4.79
N ALA A 138 15.80 19.37 3.90
CA ALA A 138 16.81 20.42 4.03
C ALA A 138 16.21 21.83 3.89
N GLU A 139 15.34 22.06 2.89
CA GLU A 139 14.66 23.34 2.69
C GLU A 139 13.76 23.71 3.89
N TYR A 140 13.00 22.74 4.41
CA TYR A 140 12.16 22.99 5.59
C TYR A 140 12.99 23.23 6.87
N ARG A 141 14.14 22.58 6.99
CA ARG A 141 15.07 22.82 8.12
C ARG A 141 15.62 24.24 8.12
N GLU A 142 15.85 24.83 6.94
CA GLU A 142 16.25 26.25 6.82
C GLU A 142 15.18 27.22 7.37
N LEU A 143 13.91 26.77 7.38
CA LEU A 143 12.78 27.49 7.97
C LEU A 143 12.53 27.13 9.45
N GLY A 144 13.36 26.28 10.03
CA GLY A 144 13.21 25.82 11.41
C GLY A 144 12.20 24.68 11.61
N ILE A 145 11.73 24.03 10.51
CA ILE A 145 10.75 22.93 10.55
C ILE A 145 11.48 21.60 10.31
N GLU A 146 11.32 20.66 11.24
CA GLU A 146 11.82 19.29 11.06
C GLU A 146 10.74 18.41 10.44
N LEU A 147 10.91 18.04 9.16
CA LEU A 147 10.02 17.10 8.47
C LEU A 147 10.53 15.66 8.58
N ASP A 148 9.65 14.75 8.96
CA ASP A 148 9.90 13.31 8.87
C ASP A 148 9.51 12.78 7.49
N VAL A 149 10.41 12.88 6.54
CA VAL A 149 10.25 12.43 5.16
C VAL A 149 11.37 11.45 4.78
N PRO A 150 11.41 10.25 5.40
CA PRO A 150 12.39 9.24 5.03
C PRO A 150 12.16 8.75 3.60
N PRO A 151 13.22 8.34 2.88
CA PRO A 151 13.10 7.84 1.51
C PRO A 151 12.25 6.56 1.41
N ASP A 152 11.81 6.26 0.19
CA ASP A 152 11.14 5.01 -0.19
C ASP A 152 9.83 4.75 0.58
N ARG A 153 9.03 5.79 0.79
CA ARG A 153 7.69 5.72 1.38
C ARG A 153 6.59 5.89 0.33
N SER A 154 5.36 5.49 0.69
CA SER A 154 4.19 5.75 -0.15
C SER A 154 3.81 7.23 -0.15
N PHE A 155 3.05 7.66 -1.15
CA PHE A 155 2.63 9.06 -1.21
C PHE A 155 1.71 9.43 -0.03
N GLU A 156 0.88 8.49 0.48
CA GLU A 156 0.02 8.75 1.64
C GLU A 156 0.85 9.03 2.91
N TYR A 157 1.98 8.33 3.06
CA TYR A 157 2.91 8.61 4.14
C TYR A 157 3.43 10.03 4.05
N TYR A 158 3.95 10.43 2.88
CA TYR A 158 4.46 11.77 2.67
C TYR A 158 3.37 12.83 2.83
N LEU A 159 2.19 12.60 2.24
CA LEU A 159 1.07 13.53 2.35
C LEU A 159 0.65 13.73 3.80
N LYS A 160 0.52 12.66 4.56
CA LYS A 160 0.18 12.73 5.99
C LYS A 160 1.25 13.49 6.77
N SER A 161 2.53 13.15 6.57
CA SER A 161 3.64 13.84 7.22
C SER A 161 3.67 15.34 6.92
N LEU A 162 3.40 15.73 5.67
CA LEU A 162 3.32 17.14 5.26
C LEU A 162 2.10 17.85 5.86
N MET A 163 0.97 17.16 6.02
CA MET A 163 -0.25 17.74 6.62
C MET A 163 -0.18 17.91 8.13
N GLU A 164 0.64 17.12 8.83
CA GLU A 164 0.79 17.18 10.30
C GLU A 164 1.46 18.47 10.78
N HIS A 165 2.11 19.20 9.88
CA HIS A 165 2.78 20.48 10.21
C HIS A 165 1.91 21.67 9.75
N ASP A 166 1.22 22.32 10.67
CA ASP A 166 0.41 23.51 10.37
C ASP A 166 1.21 24.66 9.76
N GLU A 167 2.49 24.76 10.12
CA GLU A 167 3.42 25.76 9.59
C GLU A 167 3.81 25.52 8.13
N VAL A 168 3.70 24.26 7.65
CA VAL A 168 3.86 23.87 6.24
C VAL A 168 2.68 24.36 5.41
N ALA A 169 1.56 24.67 6.05
CA ALA A 169 0.32 25.07 5.43
C ALA A 169 0.24 26.57 5.09
N ASP A 170 1.33 27.34 5.23
CA ASP A 170 1.37 28.66 4.62
C ASP A 170 1.27 28.51 3.09
N LEU A 171 0.06 28.77 2.59
CA LEU A 171 -0.31 28.64 1.19
C LEU A 171 0.62 29.42 0.25
N GLU A 172 1.19 30.51 0.70
CA GLU A 172 2.11 31.33 -0.09
C GLU A 172 3.50 30.68 -0.15
N PHE A 173 3.96 30.12 0.94
CA PHE A 173 5.21 29.36 0.97
C PHE A 173 5.11 28.08 0.14
N LEU A 174 4.00 27.31 0.29
CA LEU A 174 3.77 26.10 -0.49
C LEU A 174 3.62 26.39 -1.98
N LYS A 175 2.97 27.49 -2.36
CA LYS A 175 2.93 27.93 -3.76
C LYS A 175 4.32 28.27 -4.28
N ASN A 176 5.10 29.00 -3.51
CA ASN A 176 6.48 29.34 -3.86
C ASN A 176 7.38 28.08 -3.93
N LEU A 177 7.20 27.14 -3.03
CA LEU A 177 7.91 25.85 -3.03
C LEU A 177 7.47 25.01 -4.23
N THR A 178 6.16 24.86 -4.45
CA THR A 178 5.63 24.16 -5.60
C THR A 178 6.01 24.87 -6.90
N GLU A 179 6.01 26.17 -6.98
CA GLU A 179 6.52 26.90 -8.15
C GLU A 179 8.01 26.71 -8.38
N LYS A 180 8.83 26.73 -7.33
CA LYS A 180 10.27 26.42 -7.44
C LYS A 180 10.57 24.98 -7.83
N LEU A 181 9.82 24.03 -7.28
CA LEU A 181 10.06 22.60 -7.41
C LEU A 181 9.28 21.99 -8.59
N ILE A 182 8.15 22.56 -8.95
CA ILE A 182 7.27 22.11 -10.05
C ILE A 182 7.59 22.84 -11.35
N ASN A 183 8.35 23.94 -11.34
CA ASN A 183 8.74 24.68 -12.54
C ASN A 183 9.55 23.86 -13.57
N SER A 184 9.96 22.65 -13.25
CA SER A 184 10.58 21.74 -14.20
C SER A 184 9.63 20.66 -14.74
N HIS A 185 8.58 20.27 -13.98
CA HIS A 185 7.71 19.13 -14.36
C HIS A 185 6.32 19.36 -13.79
N GLY A 186 5.36 19.44 -14.64
CA GLY A 186 4.03 19.88 -14.39
C GLY A 186 3.34 19.30 -13.18
N GLY A 187 2.90 20.14 -12.30
CA GLY A 187 1.86 19.79 -11.35
C GLY A 187 0.65 19.19 -12.08
N TRP A 188 -0.12 18.40 -11.38
CA TRP A 188 -1.29 17.64 -11.82
C TRP A 188 -2.09 18.35 -12.89
N ALA A 189 -2.11 17.72 -14.06
CA ALA A 189 -2.96 18.16 -15.11
C ALA A 189 -4.40 17.84 -14.74
N ILE A 190 -5.15 18.87 -14.48
CA ILE A 190 -6.56 19.06 -14.64
C ILE A 190 -7.41 17.79 -14.44
N LEU A 191 -8.11 17.77 -13.35
CA LEU A 191 -9.30 16.96 -13.17
C LEU A 191 -10.46 17.66 -13.93
N GLU A 192 -10.38 17.74 -15.26
CA GLU A 192 -11.33 18.50 -16.09
C GLU A 192 -12.80 18.11 -15.88
N ASP A 193 -13.03 16.84 -15.47
CA ASP A 193 -14.39 16.33 -15.28
C ASP A 193 -14.95 16.52 -13.86
N ILE A 194 -14.13 17.00 -12.90
CA ILE A 194 -14.52 17.03 -11.51
C ILE A 194 -14.92 18.44 -11.07
N GLY A 195 -14.62 19.45 -11.89
CA GLY A 195 -14.83 20.84 -11.49
C GLY A 195 -14.02 21.22 -10.26
N ASP A 196 -14.55 22.03 -9.40
CA ASP A 196 -13.90 22.30 -8.12
C ASP A 196 -14.07 21.09 -7.18
N ILE A 197 -12.95 20.38 -6.92
CA ILE A 197 -12.92 19.21 -6.02
C ILE A 197 -13.50 19.54 -4.64
N SER A 198 -13.46 20.79 -4.20
CA SER A 198 -14.03 21.21 -2.92
C SER A 198 -15.55 21.07 -2.86
N GLU A 199 -16.23 21.13 -4.01
CA GLU A 199 -17.69 21.00 -4.14
C GLU A 199 -18.14 19.54 -4.29
N VAL A 200 -17.22 18.59 -4.55
CA VAL A 200 -17.54 17.19 -4.81
C VAL A 200 -17.73 16.42 -3.50
N THR A 201 -18.81 15.67 -3.40
CA THR A 201 -19.10 14.87 -2.21
C THR A 201 -18.11 13.69 -2.03
N PRO A 202 -17.82 13.24 -0.79
CA PRO A 202 -16.99 12.08 -0.54
C PRO A 202 -17.43 10.82 -1.29
N THR A 203 -18.74 10.63 -1.44
CA THR A 203 -19.31 9.48 -2.15
C THR A 203 -19.02 9.55 -3.65
N GLU A 204 -19.10 10.72 -4.24
CA GLU A 204 -18.77 10.94 -5.66
C GLU A 204 -17.27 10.75 -5.91
N LEU A 205 -16.40 11.30 -5.05
CA LEU A 205 -14.96 11.10 -5.14
C LEU A 205 -14.60 9.61 -5.13
N LYS A 206 -15.16 8.82 -4.20
CA LYS A 206 -14.97 7.36 -4.14
C LYS A 206 -15.50 6.65 -5.39
N SER A 207 -16.64 7.10 -5.92
CA SER A 207 -17.21 6.55 -7.16
C SER A 207 -16.32 6.80 -8.36
N ILE A 208 -15.78 8.03 -8.49
CA ILE A 208 -14.87 8.41 -9.58
C ILE A 208 -13.56 7.62 -9.45
N ALA A 209 -12.97 7.57 -8.25
CA ALA A 209 -11.76 6.81 -7.97
C ALA A 209 -11.91 5.34 -8.39
N LYS A 210 -13.02 4.70 -8.01
CA LYS A 210 -13.32 3.31 -8.36
C LYS A 210 -13.39 3.11 -9.88
N GLN A 211 -14.03 4.03 -10.62
CA GLN A 211 -14.18 3.93 -12.07
C GLN A 211 -12.85 4.15 -12.80
N VAL A 212 -12.08 5.15 -12.39
CA VAL A 212 -10.74 5.42 -12.94
C VAL A 212 -9.82 4.23 -12.67
N ARG A 213 -9.80 3.71 -11.45
CA ARG A 213 -9.01 2.53 -11.08
C ARG A 213 -9.37 1.30 -11.91
N ALA A 214 -10.67 1.05 -12.14
CA ALA A 214 -11.10 -0.09 -12.95
C ALA A 214 -10.59 0.01 -14.39
N LYS A 215 -10.65 1.20 -15.01
CA LYS A 215 -10.12 1.44 -16.35
C LYS A 215 -8.61 1.35 -16.40
N ASN A 216 -7.91 1.91 -15.40
CA ASN A 216 -6.46 1.80 -15.27
C ASN A 216 -6.03 0.33 -15.14
N LYS A 217 -6.65 -0.44 -14.26
CA LYS A 217 -6.39 -1.88 -14.14
C LYS A 217 -6.60 -2.64 -15.45
N GLN A 218 -7.66 -2.33 -16.18
CA GLN A 218 -7.91 -2.95 -17.49
C GLN A 218 -6.80 -2.64 -18.49
N MET A 219 -6.39 -1.38 -18.59
CA MET A 219 -5.30 -0.93 -19.47
C MET A 219 -3.97 -1.62 -19.10
N LEU A 220 -3.61 -1.62 -17.83
CA LEU A 220 -2.37 -2.23 -17.35
C LEU A 220 -2.35 -3.76 -17.56
N ARG A 221 -3.50 -4.44 -17.43
CA ARG A 221 -3.61 -5.89 -17.77
C ARG A 221 -3.31 -6.15 -19.24
N VAL A 222 -3.94 -5.39 -20.14
CA VAL A 222 -3.72 -5.55 -21.59
C VAL A 222 -2.25 -5.33 -21.93
N LEU A 223 -1.63 -4.27 -21.39
CA LEU A 223 -0.23 -3.95 -21.61
C LEU A 223 0.70 -5.04 -21.08
N ARG A 224 0.49 -5.50 -19.84
CA ARG A 224 1.26 -6.59 -19.25
C ARG A 224 1.21 -7.86 -20.11
N ASP A 225 0.01 -8.25 -20.54
CA ASP A 225 -0.19 -9.46 -21.34
C ASP A 225 0.43 -9.32 -22.74
N GLN A 226 0.39 -8.13 -23.35
CA GLN A 226 1.07 -7.85 -24.61
C GLN A 226 2.59 -7.95 -24.45
N MET A 227 3.15 -7.30 -23.42
CA MET A 227 4.59 -7.32 -23.15
C MET A 227 5.11 -8.74 -22.87
N ARG A 228 4.35 -9.55 -22.12
CA ARG A 228 4.71 -10.97 -21.89
C ARG A 228 4.75 -11.79 -23.20
N ARG A 229 3.82 -11.52 -24.13
CA ARG A 229 3.77 -12.23 -25.44
C ARG A 229 4.89 -11.80 -26.38
N THR A 230 5.29 -10.55 -26.32
CA THR A 230 6.32 -10.00 -27.21
C THR A 230 7.74 -10.11 -26.64
N GLN A 231 7.92 -10.82 -25.50
CA GLN A 231 9.17 -10.84 -24.73
C GLN A 231 9.70 -9.44 -24.37
N GLY A 232 8.80 -8.46 -24.32
CA GLY A 232 9.10 -7.12 -23.85
C GLY A 232 9.44 -7.14 -22.37
N LEU A 233 10.49 -6.41 -22.00
CA LEU A 233 10.92 -6.32 -20.61
C LEU A 233 10.06 -5.30 -19.88
N ILE A 234 9.36 -5.77 -18.85
CA ILE A 234 8.79 -4.92 -17.81
C ILE A 234 9.86 -4.79 -16.72
N PRO A 235 10.15 -3.57 -16.20
CA PRO A 235 11.04 -3.43 -15.04
C PRO A 235 10.63 -4.38 -13.92
N GLY A 236 11.60 -5.03 -13.26
CA GLY A 236 11.31 -6.13 -12.33
C GLY A 236 10.43 -5.72 -11.15
N ASP A 237 10.67 -4.54 -10.60
CA ASP A 237 9.88 -3.90 -9.54
C ASP A 237 8.45 -3.57 -9.99
N VAL A 238 8.30 -3.05 -11.21
CA VAL A 238 6.99 -2.77 -11.83
C VAL A 238 6.26 -4.07 -12.15
N ALA A 239 6.95 -5.11 -12.63
CA ALA A 239 6.36 -6.41 -12.91
C ALA A 239 5.81 -7.05 -11.64
N GLU A 240 6.58 -7.03 -10.56
CA GLU A 240 6.16 -7.52 -9.25
C GLU A 240 4.95 -6.72 -8.73
N TRP A 241 4.99 -5.39 -8.82
CA TRP A 241 3.88 -4.54 -8.44
C TRP A 241 2.62 -4.82 -9.28
N LEU A 242 2.75 -4.94 -10.61
CA LEU A 242 1.62 -5.25 -11.51
C LEU A 242 1.00 -6.61 -11.19
N ASP A 243 1.80 -7.61 -10.88
CA ASP A 243 1.29 -8.93 -10.52
C ASP A 243 0.46 -8.88 -9.24
N HIS A 244 0.76 -7.98 -8.31
CA HIS A 244 -0.07 -7.71 -7.13
C HIS A 244 -1.31 -6.86 -7.44
N TYR A 245 -1.11 -5.76 -8.15
CA TYR A 245 -2.17 -4.77 -8.41
C TYR A 245 -3.27 -5.30 -9.34
N LEU A 246 -2.91 -6.15 -10.32
CA LEU A 246 -3.82 -6.66 -11.34
C LEU A 246 -4.53 -7.96 -10.98
N VAL A 247 -4.37 -8.46 -9.76
CA VAL A 247 -5.17 -9.61 -9.29
C VAL A 247 -6.66 -9.27 -9.47
N PRO A 248 -7.49 -10.17 -10.02
CA PRO A 248 -8.93 -9.94 -10.19
C PRO A 248 -9.59 -9.56 -8.88
N ASP A 249 -10.64 -8.73 -8.94
CA ASP A 249 -11.47 -8.29 -7.80
C ASP A 249 -12.32 -9.43 -7.16
N GLN A 250 -11.79 -10.64 -7.07
CA GLN A 250 -12.16 -11.52 -5.98
C GLN A 250 -11.58 -10.85 -4.74
N THR A 251 -12.41 -10.66 -3.72
CA THR A 251 -11.96 -10.03 -2.47
C THR A 251 -10.57 -10.56 -2.15
N PRO A 252 -9.52 -9.72 -2.25
CA PRO A 252 -8.17 -10.24 -2.16
C PRO A 252 -8.02 -10.95 -0.83
N TRP A 253 -7.35 -12.10 -0.79
CA TRP A 253 -7.21 -12.89 0.43
C TRP A 253 -6.70 -12.06 1.61
N TRP A 254 -5.89 -11.03 1.38
CA TRP A 254 -5.40 -10.12 2.42
C TRP A 254 -6.52 -9.21 2.97
N HIS A 255 -7.51 -8.80 2.18
CA HIS A 255 -8.69 -8.10 2.70
C HIS A 255 -9.56 -9.01 3.54
N LEU A 256 -9.69 -10.29 3.17
CA LEU A 256 -10.38 -11.28 3.99
C LEU A 256 -9.64 -11.46 5.31
N LEU A 257 -8.31 -11.59 5.26
CA LEU A 257 -7.49 -11.73 6.45
C LEU A 257 -7.50 -10.45 7.31
N ASP A 258 -7.39 -9.27 6.72
CA ASP A 258 -7.53 -7.97 7.40
C ASP A 258 -8.89 -7.86 8.11
N THR A 259 -9.98 -8.21 7.43
CA THR A 259 -11.32 -8.24 8.02
C THR A 259 -11.40 -9.21 9.21
N LYS A 260 -10.75 -10.37 9.12
CA LYS A 260 -10.70 -11.34 10.22
C LYS A 260 -9.86 -10.84 11.39
N ILE A 261 -8.71 -10.23 11.10
CA ILE A 261 -7.85 -9.62 12.13
C ILE A 261 -8.63 -8.53 12.86
N LYS A 262 -9.29 -7.61 12.14
CA LYS A 262 -10.10 -6.54 12.75
C LYS A 262 -11.32 -7.08 13.50
N GLY A 263 -12.01 -8.09 12.95
CA GLY A 263 -13.19 -8.71 13.55
C GLY A 263 -12.90 -9.57 14.78
N SER A 264 -11.68 -10.04 14.96
CA SER A 264 -11.26 -10.81 16.14
C SER A 264 -10.74 -9.94 17.28
N LYS A 265 -10.63 -8.61 17.09
CA LYS A 265 -10.32 -7.70 18.21
C LYS A 265 -11.40 -7.81 19.27
N PRO A 266 -11.01 -7.94 20.56
CA PRO A 266 -11.98 -7.99 21.65
C PRO A 266 -12.89 -6.75 21.62
N ALA A 267 -14.20 -6.95 21.78
CA ALA A 267 -15.19 -5.87 21.79
C ALA A 267 -14.86 -4.74 22.80
N LYS A 268 -14.15 -5.06 23.88
CA LYS A 268 -13.66 -4.09 24.87
C LYS A 268 -12.58 -3.12 24.30
N LEU A 269 -11.80 -3.54 23.31
CA LEU A 269 -10.86 -2.65 22.62
C LEU A 269 -11.56 -1.74 21.59
N GLN A 270 -12.64 -2.23 20.96
CA GLN A 270 -13.50 -1.42 20.08
C GLN A 270 -14.29 -0.36 20.87
N ALA A 271 -14.86 -0.74 22.02
CA ALA A 271 -15.55 0.19 22.91
C ALA A 271 -14.65 1.34 23.40
N LYS A 272 -13.35 1.12 23.58
CA LYS A 272 -12.43 2.16 24.04
C LYS A 272 -12.21 3.29 23.04
N LEU A 273 -12.33 3.06 21.75
CA LEU A 273 -12.25 4.10 20.71
C LEU A 273 -13.57 4.91 20.62
N GLU A 274 -14.69 4.32 21.07
CA GLU A 274 -15.99 4.98 21.10
C GLU A 274 -16.30 5.63 22.48
N GLU A 275 -15.67 5.19 23.57
CA GLU A 275 -15.95 5.61 24.95
C GLU A 275 -15.03 6.71 25.52
N ILE A 276 -14.35 7.49 24.71
CA ILE A 276 -13.90 8.81 25.16
C ILE A 276 -15.09 9.77 25.05
N ASN A 277 -16.19 9.42 25.68
CA ASN A 277 -17.30 10.33 25.95
C ASN A 277 -17.39 10.53 27.46
N PRO A 278 -16.97 11.69 28.00
CA PRO A 278 -16.87 11.90 29.45
C PRO A 278 -18.23 11.99 30.16
N GLY A 279 -19.32 11.53 29.53
CA GLY A 279 -20.68 11.68 30.00
C GLY A 279 -21.42 10.41 30.43
N MET A 280 -20.83 9.21 30.30
CA MET A 280 -21.55 7.98 30.67
C MET A 280 -21.27 7.58 32.13
N ILE A 281 -22.03 8.16 33.03
CA ILE A 281 -22.08 7.76 34.45
C ILE A 281 -23.17 6.71 34.61
N CYS A 282 -22.79 5.46 34.86
CA CYS A 282 -23.76 4.45 35.31
C CYS A 282 -24.09 4.68 36.77
N ILE A 283 -25.28 5.18 37.03
CA ILE A 283 -25.83 5.30 38.39
C ILE A 283 -26.57 4.01 38.70
N SER A 284 -26.09 3.26 39.66
CA SER A 284 -26.85 2.16 40.29
C SER A 284 -27.77 2.75 41.36
N GLU A 285 -29.06 2.42 41.34
CA GLU A 285 -30.05 2.91 42.30
C GLU A 285 -29.76 2.51 43.77
N GLN A 286 -28.82 1.61 44.02
CA GLN A 286 -28.50 1.08 45.36
C GLN A 286 -27.20 1.61 45.94
N ASN A 287 -26.35 2.30 45.18
CA ASN A 287 -25.12 2.86 45.72
C ASN A 287 -24.59 4.00 44.83
N PRO A 288 -24.63 5.28 45.27
CA PRO A 288 -24.24 6.42 44.47
C PRO A 288 -22.75 6.70 44.44
N LEU A 289 -21.91 5.69 44.63
CA LEU A 289 -20.47 5.81 44.42
C LEU A 289 -20.12 5.63 42.94
N ILE A 290 -19.76 6.74 42.34
CA ILE A 290 -19.14 6.75 41.00
C ILE A 290 -17.79 6.03 41.11
N THR A 291 -17.75 4.77 40.82
CA THR A 291 -16.51 4.05 40.59
C THR A 291 -16.24 4.11 39.08
N PRO A 292 -15.16 4.79 38.65
CA PRO A 292 -14.70 4.59 37.28
C PRO A 292 -14.36 3.11 37.16
N ILE A 293 -15.03 2.41 36.25
CA ILE A 293 -14.67 1.04 35.91
C ILE A 293 -13.38 1.15 35.10
N TRP A 294 -12.27 1.19 35.78
CA TRP A 294 -10.95 0.99 35.19
C TRP A 294 -10.87 -0.51 34.84
N GLY A 295 -11.22 -0.86 33.63
CA GLY A 295 -10.91 -2.18 33.12
C GLY A 295 -9.40 -2.32 33.09
N GLN A 296 -8.85 -3.25 33.86
CA GLN A 296 -7.41 -3.56 33.93
C GLN A 296 -6.81 -4.06 32.59
N ASP A 297 -7.62 -4.20 31.53
CA ASP A 297 -7.20 -4.66 30.20
C ASP A 297 -6.95 -3.52 29.19
N LEU A 298 -6.80 -2.28 29.62
CA LEU A 298 -6.74 -1.10 28.76
C LEU A 298 -5.41 -0.92 27.98
N ASP A 299 -4.36 -1.64 28.38
CA ASP A 299 -3.02 -1.59 27.78
C ASP A 299 -2.60 -2.87 27.05
N ARG A 300 -3.52 -3.78 26.78
CA ARG A 300 -3.18 -5.02 26.10
C ARG A 300 -3.14 -4.84 24.60
N SER A 301 -1.96 -5.01 24.01
CA SER A 301 -1.77 -5.09 22.57
C SER A 301 -2.61 -6.23 21.98
N TYR A 302 -3.21 -5.99 20.80
CA TYR A 302 -3.87 -7.05 20.04
C TYR A 302 -2.81 -8.02 19.47
N ARG A 303 -2.90 -9.31 19.83
CA ARG A 303 -1.86 -10.30 19.54
C ARG A 303 -2.28 -11.28 18.47
N VAL A 304 -1.55 -11.28 17.37
CA VAL A 304 -1.71 -12.24 16.28
C VAL A 304 -0.53 -13.21 16.28
N LEU A 305 -0.81 -14.51 16.42
CA LEU A 305 0.20 -15.54 16.26
C LEU A 305 0.14 -16.07 14.83
N VAL A 306 1.23 -15.94 14.10
CA VAL A 306 1.35 -16.39 12.71
C VAL A 306 2.35 -17.53 12.66
N TRP A 307 1.88 -18.70 12.25
CA TRP A 307 2.75 -19.82 11.89
C TRP A 307 2.88 -19.89 10.37
N ILE A 308 4.09 -19.88 9.89
CA ILE A 308 4.40 -20.08 8.48
C ILE A 308 5.06 -21.43 8.31
N ASP A 309 4.40 -22.26 7.54
CA ASP A 309 4.95 -23.51 7.06
C ASP A 309 6.06 -23.20 6.04
N THR A 310 7.25 -23.65 6.37
CA THR A 310 8.44 -23.49 5.52
C THR A 310 8.84 -24.80 4.84
N SER A 311 7.91 -25.73 4.70
CA SER A 311 8.08 -26.94 3.88
C SER A 311 8.42 -26.56 2.44
N GLY A 312 9.05 -27.46 1.71
CA GLY A 312 9.57 -27.18 0.36
C GLY A 312 8.54 -26.79 -0.69
N SER A 313 7.26 -26.87 -0.39
CA SER A 313 6.10 -26.61 -1.23
C SER A 313 5.60 -25.15 -1.18
N VAL A 314 5.96 -24.38 -0.13
CA VAL A 314 5.60 -22.96 -0.03
C VAL A 314 6.60 -22.10 -0.79
N SER A 315 6.12 -21.34 -1.77
CA SER A 315 6.98 -20.50 -2.62
C SER A 315 7.52 -19.27 -1.87
N LYS A 316 8.70 -18.80 -2.28
CA LYS A 316 9.29 -17.57 -1.72
C LYS A 316 8.41 -16.34 -1.96
N ASP A 317 7.70 -16.31 -3.08
CA ASP A 317 6.84 -15.20 -3.46
C ASP A 317 5.59 -15.13 -2.58
N GLU A 318 4.97 -16.27 -2.27
CA GLU A 318 3.84 -16.37 -1.36
C GLU A 318 4.24 -15.93 0.07
N LEU A 319 5.42 -16.38 0.51
CA LEU A 319 5.99 -15.94 1.79
C LEU A 319 6.22 -14.42 1.81
N GLY A 320 6.82 -13.87 0.76
CA GLY A 320 7.07 -12.43 0.61
C GLY A 320 5.80 -11.59 0.66
N ARG A 321 4.73 -12.07 0.02
CA ARG A 321 3.39 -11.43 0.04
C ARG A 321 2.79 -11.39 1.44
N LEU A 322 2.83 -12.53 2.14
CA LEU A 322 2.31 -12.62 3.51
C LEU A 322 3.07 -11.67 4.45
N MET A 323 4.40 -11.64 4.36
CA MET A 323 5.22 -10.75 5.17
C MET A 323 4.91 -9.27 4.91
N SER A 324 4.78 -8.89 3.63
CA SER A 324 4.45 -7.51 3.25
C SER A 324 3.08 -7.09 3.76
N MET A 325 2.10 -7.98 3.73
CA MET A 325 0.77 -7.73 4.25
C MET A 325 0.77 -7.57 5.78
N LEU A 326 1.46 -8.46 6.50
CA LEU A 326 1.57 -8.36 7.96
C LEU A 326 2.29 -7.07 8.39
N GLU A 327 3.36 -6.67 7.66
CA GLU A 327 4.03 -5.39 7.89
C GLU A 327 3.10 -4.20 7.66
N ALA A 328 2.27 -4.25 6.62
CA ALA A 328 1.29 -3.19 6.35
C ALA A 328 0.24 -3.08 7.48
N LEU A 329 -0.25 -4.21 7.98
CA LEU A 329 -1.19 -4.24 9.11
C LEU A 329 -0.57 -3.69 10.39
N MET A 330 0.66 -4.09 10.73
CA MET A 330 1.35 -3.57 11.92
C MET A 330 1.62 -2.05 11.85
N ARG A 331 1.82 -1.50 10.65
CA ARG A 331 2.00 -0.05 10.47
C ARG A 331 0.72 0.75 10.70
N VAL A 332 -0.42 0.20 10.27
CA VAL A 332 -1.73 0.83 10.46
C VAL A 332 -2.20 0.72 11.91
N ASP A 333 -1.89 -0.40 12.56
CA ASP A 333 -2.30 -0.70 13.92
C ASP A 333 -1.06 -0.83 14.82
N GLN A 334 -0.66 0.28 15.43
CA GLN A 334 0.53 0.33 16.28
C GLN A 334 0.40 -0.51 17.56
N ASP A 335 -0.83 -0.80 17.98
CA ASP A 335 -1.12 -1.66 19.13
C ASP A 335 -1.11 -3.16 18.77
N MET A 336 -0.86 -3.49 17.49
CA MET A 336 -0.79 -4.86 17.02
C MET A 336 0.58 -5.48 17.28
N GLU A 337 0.60 -6.61 17.95
CA GLU A 337 1.78 -7.47 18.15
C GLU A 337 1.64 -8.72 17.27
N VAL A 338 2.62 -8.98 16.40
CA VAL A 338 2.70 -10.19 15.59
C VAL A 338 3.80 -11.09 16.11
N ARG A 339 3.42 -12.27 16.63
CA ARG A 339 4.38 -13.34 16.88
C ARG A 339 4.51 -14.20 15.63
N LEU A 340 5.63 -14.09 14.99
CA LEU A 340 5.96 -14.86 13.80
C LEU A 340 6.74 -16.11 14.18
N ILE A 341 6.19 -17.26 13.83
CA ILE A 341 6.85 -18.56 13.96
C ILE A 341 7.02 -19.12 12.54
N GLN A 342 8.21 -19.57 12.23
CA GLN A 342 8.48 -20.29 11.00
C GLN A 342 8.98 -21.70 11.35
N GLY A 343 8.53 -22.68 10.59
CA GLY A 343 8.98 -24.04 10.82
C GLY A 343 8.38 -25.05 9.87
N ASP A 344 8.98 -26.22 9.87
CA ASP A 344 8.60 -27.40 9.10
C ASP A 344 7.97 -28.46 10.04
N THR A 345 8.65 -29.50 10.45
CA THR A 345 8.21 -30.45 11.49
C THR A 345 8.35 -29.90 12.91
N GLY A 346 8.87 -28.68 13.09
CA GLY A 346 9.05 -27.98 14.36
C GLY A 346 9.43 -26.52 14.14
N ALA A 347 9.35 -25.72 15.21
CA ALA A 347 9.68 -24.30 15.15
C ALA A 347 11.19 -24.09 14.91
N ARG A 348 11.55 -23.33 13.87
CA ARG A 348 12.92 -22.96 13.53
C ARG A 348 13.21 -21.49 13.82
N PHE A 349 12.17 -20.67 13.77
CA PHE A 349 12.23 -19.24 14.06
C PHE A 349 10.99 -18.87 14.91
N ASP A 350 11.18 -18.04 15.92
CA ASP A 350 10.09 -17.56 16.79
C ASP A 350 10.48 -16.19 17.35
N LYS A 351 9.81 -15.15 16.88
CA LYS A 351 10.05 -13.77 17.32
C LYS A 351 8.78 -12.93 17.28
N VAL A 352 8.71 -11.95 18.17
CA VAL A 352 7.64 -10.96 18.24
C VAL A 352 8.06 -9.71 17.47
N PHE A 353 7.12 -9.15 16.72
CA PHE A 353 7.24 -7.92 15.97
C PHE A 353 6.08 -6.98 16.25
N ASN A 354 6.33 -5.68 16.24
CA ASN A 354 5.32 -4.65 16.41
C ASN A 354 5.68 -3.38 15.61
N GLY A 355 4.67 -2.56 15.35
CA GLY A 355 4.83 -1.25 14.70
C GLY A 355 5.57 -1.32 13.37
N ASN A 356 6.65 -0.55 13.24
CA ASN A 356 7.41 -0.39 11.99
C ASN A 356 8.52 -1.44 11.77
N GLN A 357 8.55 -2.51 12.56
CA GLN A 357 9.58 -3.54 12.40
C GLN A 357 9.36 -4.33 11.09
N ARG A 358 10.47 -4.65 10.40
CA ARG A 358 10.43 -5.48 9.20
C ARG A 358 10.47 -6.96 9.55
N LEU A 359 9.65 -7.73 8.87
CA LEU A 359 9.62 -9.18 8.99
C LEU A 359 10.72 -9.83 8.13
N PRO A 360 11.30 -10.96 8.56
CA PRO A 360 12.34 -11.65 7.80
C PRO A 360 11.78 -12.18 6.46
N ARG A 361 12.50 -11.96 5.37
CA ARG A 361 12.15 -12.47 4.04
C ARG A 361 12.72 -13.88 3.78
N GLU A 362 13.52 -14.38 4.72
CA GLU A 362 14.13 -15.70 4.64
C GLU A 362 13.21 -16.77 5.23
N ALA A 363 13.14 -17.93 4.59
CA ALA A 363 12.44 -19.09 5.11
C ALA A 363 13.41 -19.97 5.93
N TYR A 364 13.04 -20.27 7.15
CA TYR A 364 13.82 -21.09 8.06
C TYR A 364 13.20 -22.51 8.13
N GLY A 365 13.86 -23.48 7.57
CA GLY A 365 13.43 -24.86 7.42
C GLY A 365 13.32 -25.27 5.94
N ARG A 366 13.11 -26.52 5.63
CA ARG A 366 12.77 -27.10 4.32
C ARG A 366 12.43 -28.58 4.44
N GLY A 367 11.93 -29.01 5.62
CA GLY A 367 11.51 -30.38 5.87
C GLY A 367 10.07 -30.66 5.45
N GLY A 368 9.46 -31.66 6.05
CA GLY A 368 8.04 -31.98 5.89
C GLY A 368 7.15 -31.10 6.78
N THR A 369 5.82 -31.32 6.70
CA THR A 369 4.81 -30.60 7.47
C THR A 369 4.21 -31.51 8.55
N ASP A 370 4.05 -31.00 9.79
CA ASP A 370 3.37 -31.69 10.89
C ASP A 370 2.53 -30.69 11.71
N PHE A 371 1.23 -30.65 11.44
CA PHE A 371 0.32 -29.72 12.13
C PHE A 371 0.21 -30.01 13.63
N ASP A 372 0.28 -31.27 14.05
CA ASP A 372 0.24 -31.61 15.48
C ASP A 372 1.48 -31.07 16.21
N ALA A 373 2.64 -31.03 15.54
CA ALA A 373 3.84 -30.41 16.09
C ALA A 373 3.67 -28.90 16.21
N TYR A 374 3.05 -28.23 15.22
CA TYR A 374 2.77 -26.80 15.26
C TYR A 374 1.89 -26.46 16.46
N PHE A 375 0.78 -27.15 16.62
CA PHE A 375 -0.19 -26.89 17.69
C PHE A 375 0.37 -27.23 19.08
N ARG A 376 1.15 -28.31 19.20
CA ARG A 376 1.87 -28.59 20.45
C ARG A 376 2.84 -27.46 20.82
N TYR A 377 3.54 -26.90 19.85
CA TYR A 377 4.46 -25.80 20.11
C TYR A 377 3.71 -24.50 20.45
N MET A 378 2.64 -24.15 19.75
CA MET A 378 1.84 -22.95 20.00
C MET A 378 1.13 -23.00 21.36
N LYS A 379 0.85 -24.18 21.89
CA LYS A 379 0.16 -24.38 23.17
C LYS A 379 0.79 -23.60 24.33
N LYS A 380 2.11 -23.48 24.36
CA LYS A 380 2.82 -22.70 25.39
C LYS A 380 2.44 -21.21 25.43
N TYR A 381 1.97 -20.65 24.29
CA TYR A 381 1.49 -19.27 24.21
C TYR A 381 0.00 -19.16 24.48
N VAL A 382 -0.77 -20.19 24.12
CA VAL A 382 -2.20 -20.26 24.35
C VAL A 382 -2.50 -20.45 25.85
N ASP A 383 -1.72 -21.28 26.55
CA ASP A 383 -1.87 -21.54 27.96
C ASP A 383 -1.36 -20.38 28.85
N ASP A 384 -0.48 -19.53 28.34
CA ASP A 384 0.05 -18.35 29.03
C ASP A 384 -0.88 -17.16 28.85
N THR A 385 -1.68 -16.81 29.84
CA THR A 385 -2.62 -15.71 29.82
C THR A 385 -1.98 -14.36 29.47
N SER A 386 -0.70 -14.16 29.82
CA SER A 386 0.04 -12.94 29.53
C SER A 386 0.51 -12.83 28.07
N ARG A 387 0.54 -13.93 27.33
CA ARG A 387 1.01 -14.05 25.94
C ARG A 387 -0.03 -14.63 24.99
N ARG A 388 -1.21 -14.93 25.51
CA ARG A 388 -2.29 -15.56 24.76
C ARG A 388 -2.63 -14.75 23.51
N PRO A 389 -2.62 -15.37 22.33
CA PRO A 389 -3.01 -14.69 21.10
C PRO A 389 -4.53 -14.50 21.04
N ASP A 390 -4.95 -13.42 20.36
CA ASP A 390 -6.35 -13.14 20.06
C ASP A 390 -6.79 -13.75 18.72
N LEU A 391 -5.81 -14.07 17.86
CA LEU A 391 -6.00 -14.76 16.59
C LEU A 391 -4.78 -15.63 16.27
N ILE A 392 -5.04 -16.80 15.71
CA ILE A 392 -4.00 -17.68 15.15
C ILE A 392 -4.18 -17.74 13.62
N VAL A 393 -3.09 -17.53 12.89
CA VAL A 393 -3.02 -17.68 11.43
C VAL A 393 -1.99 -18.75 11.11
N VAL A 394 -2.36 -19.75 10.32
CA VAL A 394 -1.45 -20.79 9.84
C VAL A 394 -1.38 -20.74 8.32
N ALA A 395 -0.24 -20.29 7.80
CA ALA A 395 0.04 -20.24 6.37
C ALA A 395 0.75 -21.53 5.93
N THR A 396 0.12 -22.29 5.03
CA THR A 396 0.59 -23.61 4.58
C THR A 396 -0.02 -24.00 3.23
N ASP A 397 0.56 -24.98 2.55
CA ASP A 397 -0.07 -25.65 1.40
C ASP A 397 -1.08 -26.75 1.82
N GLY A 398 -1.12 -27.10 3.11
CA GLY A 398 -2.04 -28.09 3.63
C GLY A 398 -1.60 -29.55 3.43
N GLY A 399 -0.36 -29.80 3.02
CA GLY A 399 0.17 -31.13 2.68
C GLY A 399 0.38 -32.08 3.86
N CYS A 400 -0.49 -32.01 4.87
CA CYS A 400 -0.41 -32.79 6.10
C CYS A 400 -1.83 -33.18 6.58
N PRO A 401 -2.00 -34.26 7.35
CA PRO A 401 -3.28 -34.59 7.98
C PRO A 401 -3.78 -33.47 8.89
N PRO A 402 -5.11 -33.24 8.97
CA PRO A 402 -5.70 -32.24 9.86
C PRO A 402 -5.30 -32.43 11.32
N VAL A 403 -5.25 -31.30 12.06
CA VAL A 403 -4.88 -31.28 13.49
C VAL A 403 -5.74 -32.24 14.32
N SER A 404 -5.08 -33.01 15.18
CA SER A 404 -5.72 -33.92 16.12
C SER A 404 -6.66 -33.15 17.06
N LEU A 405 -7.84 -33.73 17.37
CA LEU A 405 -8.91 -33.06 18.13
C LEU A 405 -8.43 -32.55 19.51
N HIS A 406 -7.57 -33.30 20.19
CA HIS A 406 -7.06 -32.93 21.51
C HIS A 406 -6.05 -31.78 21.52
N LEU A 407 -5.57 -31.34 20.35
CA LEU A 407 -4.64 -30.23 20.21
C LEU A 407 -5.32 -28.93 19.74
N ARG A 408 -6.63 -28.96 19.47
CA ARG A 408 -7.37 -27.79 18.96
C ARG A 408 -7.60 -26.74 20.05
N PHE A 409 -7.47 -25.48 19.68
CA PHE A 409 -7.72 -24.32 20.55
C PHE A 409 -9.11 -23.76 20.27
N ASN A 410 -10.15 -24.28 20.91
CA ASN A 410 -11.54 -23.93 20.61
C ASN A 410 -11.92 -22.49 21.00
N GLU A 411 -11.13 -21.84 21.85
CA GLU A 411 -11.43 -20.50 22.37
C GLU A 411 -10.73 -19.37 21.61
N ILE A 412 -9.85 -19.70 20.67
CA ILE A 412 -9.10 -18.72 19.89
C ILE A 412 -9.46 -18.90 18.41
N PRO A 413 -9.89 -17.83 17.72
CA PRO A 413 -10.12 -17.87 16.29
C PRO A 413 -8.89 -18.37 15.54
N LEU A 414 -9.09 -19.28 14.58
CA LEU A 414 -8.04 -19.82 13.72
C LEU A 414 -8.36 -19.53 12.26
N VAL A 415 -7.37 -19.06 11.53
CA VAL A 415 -7.41 -18.88 10.08
C VAL A 415 -6.35 -19.75 9.41
N TRP A 416 -6.77 -20.63 8.52
CA TRP A 416 -5.91 -21.35 7.60
C TRP A 416 -5.72 -20.49 6.35
N LEU A 417 -4.50 -20.09 6.10
CA LEU A 417 -4.11 -19.34 4.90
C LEU A 417 -3.43 -20.30 3.93
N LEU A 418 -4.21 -20.79 2.94
CA LEU A 418 -3.77 -21.84 2.04
C LEU A 418 -3.20 -21.30 0.74
N THR A 419 -2.02 -21.78 0.37
CA THR A 419 -1.37 -21.48 -0.92
C THR A 419 -1.97 -22.28 -2.07
N VAL A 420 -2.73 -23.35 -1.77
CA VAL A 420 -3.43 -24.20 -2.73
C VAL A 420 -4.86 -23.71 -2.99
N GLY A 421 -5.40 -24.06 -4.15
CA GLY A 421 -6.75 -23.68 -4.55
C GLY A 421 -7.85 -24.40 -3.76
N PRO A 422 -9.11 -23.88 -3.79
CA PRO A 422 -10.23 -24.41 -3.02
C PRO A 422 -10.64 -25.83 -3.40
N ASP A 423 -10.29 -26.28 -4.60
CA ASP A 423 -10.64 -27.61 -5.11
C ASP A 423 -9.56 -28.68 -4.85
N SER A 424 -8.41 -28.29 -4.29
CA SER A 424 -7.34 -29.22 -3.96
C SER A 424 -7.77 -30.24 -2.90
N TYR A 425 -7.09 -31.39 -2.86
CA TYR A 425 -7.34 -32.43 -1.87
C TYR A 425 -7.05 -31.92 -0.44
N GLU A 426 -5.97 -31.18 -0.28
CA GLU A 426 -5.49 -30.60 0.98
C GLU A 426 -6.50 -29.59 1.55
N SER A 427 -7.02 -28.69 0.70
CA SER A 427 -8.06 -27.74 1.08
C SER A 427 -9.35 -28.45 1.53
N LYS A 428 -9.76 -29.50 0.80
CA LYS A 428 -10.93 -30.30 1.15
C LYS A 428 -10.74 -31.03 2.48
N ALA A 429 -9.55 -31.58 2.76
CA ALA A 429 -9.23 -32.26 4.00
C ALA A 429 -9.30 -31.31 5.22
N ILE A 430 -8.73 -30.11 5.12
CA ILE A 430 -8.81 -29.09 6.17
C ILE A 430 -10.26 -28.63 6.38
N ARG A 431 -11.02 -28.41 5.31
CA ARG A 431 -12.45 -28.04 5.37
C ARG A 431 -13.29 -29.10 6.08
N GLN A 432 -13.06 -30.39 5.77
CA GLN A 432 -13.75 -31.50 6.41
C GLN A 432 -13.44 -31.62 7.90
N SER A 433 -12.28 -31.12 8.33
CA SER A 433 -11.94 -31.10 9.75
C SER A 433 -12.82 -30.17 10.59
N ASN A 434 -13.53 -29.23 9.95
CA ASN A 434 -14.37 -28.20 10.55
C ASN A 434 -13.68 -27.43 11.68
N TYR A 435 -12.40 -27.10 11.48
CA TYR A 435 -11.58 -26.41 12.47
C TYR A 435 -10.85 -25.23 11.86
N GLY A 436 -11.26 -24.02 12.25
CA GLY A 436 -10.77 -22.78 11.70
C GLY A 436 -11.44 -22.36 10.38
N GLU A 437 -11.23 -21.14 10.00
CA GLU A 437 -11.69 -20.59 8.71
C GLU A 437 -10.60 -20.72 7.66
N ILE A 438 -10.98 -20.88 6.39
CA ILE A 438 -10.05 -21.06 5.28
C ILE A 438 -10.07 -19.82 4.39
N ILE A 439 -8.89 -19.28 4.14
CA ILE A 439 -8.63 -18.24 3.14
C ILE A 439 -7.61 -18.79 2.14
N HIS A 440 -7.88 -18.66 0.85
CA HIS A 440 -6.96 -19.08 -0.22
C HIS A 440 -6.15 -17.89 -0.72
N MET A 441 -4.83 -18.06 -0.83
CA MET A 441 -3.88 -17.03 -1.30
C MET A 441 -3.88 -16.86 -2.83
N ARG A 442 -4.70 -17.62 -3.55
CA ARG A 442 -4.80 -17.59 -5.02
C ARG A 442 -6.12 -17.02 -5.48
#